data_faeba091145632af266c25d552cc1475
#
_entry.id   faeba091145632af266c25d552cc1475
#
_cell.length_a   1.000
_cell.length_b   1.000
_cell.length_c   1.000
_cell.angle_alpha   90.00
_cell.angle_beta   90.00
_cell.angle_gamma   90.00
#
_symmetry.space_group_name_H-M   'P 1'
#
loop_
_entity.id
_entity.type
_entity.pdbx_description
1 polymer ?
#
loop_
_entity_poly.entity_id
_entity_poly.type
_entity_poly.pdbx_seq_one_letter_code
_entity_poly.pdbx_strand_id
1 'polypeptide(L)'
;MQEGLVLLDEKGTVLSINHAACKLFQADEGCVGRDFLTVDRSHELCLAMETAREKGHSQLRCQRNGREYQLDMSRIQSGGEMVGTVLLAFDVTEQEYAERNRREFTANVSHELKTPLQGIVGSAELIQSGMVKPEDMPRFVGHIHDEASRMVTLVEDIIRLSQLDEGDAMPTETVDLLALSQEAVTNLQDAAAKQRVSLSVDGGHAPVIGVRRLLYEVIFNLCDNAIKYNVPDGAVKVQVSSENGTSSVTVSDTGIGIAPEHQSRVFERFYRVDKSHSKASGGTGLGLSIVKHAVQYHHGDIRLTSKPGEGTVIRITFPAAAQ
;
A
#
# COMPACT_ATOMS: atom_id res chain seq x y z
N MET A 1 8.48 18.50 23.93
CA MET A 1 9.26 18.41 22.67
C MET A 1 9.38 16.93 22.38
N GLN A 2 8.93 16.49 21.21
CA GLN A 2 9.02 15.09 20.79
C GLN A 2 10.38 14.75 20.18
N GLU A 3 11.07 15.79 19.72
CA GLU A 3 12.42 15.69 19.12
C GLU A 3 13.48 15.50 20.21
N GLY A 4 14.50 14.69 19.90
CA GLY A 4 15.68 14.54 20.72
C GLY A 4 16.58 15.76 20.60
N LEU A 5 17.07 16.28 21.72
CA LEU A 5 18.05 17.38 21.76
C LEU A 5 19.23 16.99 22.63
N VAL A 6 20.43 17.16 22.10
CA VAL A 6 21.69 17.04 22.83
C VAL A 6 22.55 18.28 22.56
N LEU A 7 23.08 18.89 23.62
CA LEU A 7 24.05 19.96 23.55
C LEU A 7 25.38 19.43 23.98
N LEU A 8 26.40 19.66 23.17
CA LEU A 8 27.77 19.20 23.41
C LEU A 8 28.71 20.42 23.46
N ASP A 9 29.74 20.35 24.31
CA ASP A 9 30.86 21.32 24.28
C ASP A 9 31.79 21.09 23.06
N GLU A 10 32.83 21.90 22.93
CA GLU A 10 33.87 21.79 21.88
C GLU A 10 34.59 20.45 21.87
N LYS A 11 34.66 19.75 23.01
CA LYS A 11 35.29 18.43 23.12
C LYS A 11 34.35 17.27 22.86
N GLY A 12 33.01 17.52 22.77
CA GLY A 12 31.98 16.49 22.62
C GLY A 12 31.41 16.00 23.93
N THR A 13 31.67 16.73 25.04
CA THR A 13 31.08 16.42 26.35
C THR A 13 29.62 16.86 26.37
N VAL A 14 28.74 16.04 26.90
CA VAL A 14 27.30 16.33 27.01
C VAL A 14 27.08 17.45 28.02
N LEU A 15 26.60 18.59 27.54
CA LEU A 15 26.21 19.71 28.41
C LEU A 15 24.73 19.58 28.83
N SER A 16 23.87 19.10 27.93
CA SER A 16 22.47 18.90 28.18
C SER A 16 21.90 17.85 27.24
N ILE A 17 20.99 17.06 27.72
CA ILE A 17 20.24 16.05 26.95
C ILE A 17 18.77 16.06 27.42
N ASN A 18 17.82 16.03 26.48
CA ASN A 18 16.43 15.96 26.86
C ASN A 18 15.95 14.51 26.96
N HIS A 19 14.77 14.33 27.54
CA HIS A 19 14.17 13.01 27.76
C HIS A 19 13.97 12.20 26.46
N ALA A 20 13.63 12.87 25.34
CA ALA A 20 13.47 12.20 24.05
C ALA A 20 14.82 11.65 23.53
N ALA A 21 15.91 12.41 23.65
CA ALA A 21 17.24 11.96 23.30
C ALA A 21 17.73 10.84 24.26
N CYS A 22 17.45 10.93 25.55
CA CYS A 22 17.75 9.83 26.49
C CYS A 22 17.11 8.51 26.05
N LYS A 23 15.83 8.54 25.65
CA LYS A 23 15.14 7.35 25.13
C LYS A 23 15.77 6.83 23.82
N LEU A 24 16.09 7.73 22.89
CA LEU A 24 16.67 7.38 21.61
C LEU A 24 18.02 6.69 21.76
N PHE A 25 18.93 7.28 22.55
CA PHE A 25 20.28 6.80 22.76
C PHE A 25 20.40 5.78 23.90
N GLN A 26 19.28 5.40 24.54
CA GLN A 26 19.22 4.50 25.70
C GLN A 26 20.17 4.99 26.84
N ALA A 27 20.24 6.31 27.01
CA ALA A 27 21.05 6.97 28.00
C ALA A 27 20.20 7.40 29.21
N ASP A 28 20.84 7.57 30.34
CA ASP A 28 20.27 8.24 31.50
C ASP A 28 20.79 9.70 31.59
N GLU A 29 20.18 10.50 32.44
CA GLU A 29 20.60 11.88 32.68
C GLU A 29 22.05 11.97 33.30
N GLY A 30 22.57 10.87 33.82
CA GLY A 30 23.94 10.76 34.31
C GLY A 30 25.01 10.78 33.21
N CYS A 31 24.60 10.83 31.91
CA CYS A 31 25.54 11.06 30.82
C CYS A 31 26.03 12.53 30.69
N VAL A 32 25.38 13.48 31.37
CA VAL A 32 25.83 14.88 31.42
C VAL A 32 27.23 14.95 32.05
N GLY A 33 28.12 15.67 31.41
CA GLY A 33 29.53 15.75 31.77
C GLY A 33 30.41 14.62 31.26
N ARG A 34 29.85 13.65 30.49
CA ARG A 34 30.62 12.59 29.82
C ARG A 34 30.72 12.87 28.32
N ASP A 35 31.75 12.27 27.70
CA ASP A 35 31.90 12.29 26.24
C ASP A 35 30.69 11.55 25.60
N PHE A 36 30.02 12.20 24.64
CA PHE A 36 28.84 11.64 23.95
C PHE A 36 29.15 10.34 23.22
N LEU A 37 30.39 10.14 22.74
CA LEU A 37 30.83 8.89 22.14
C LEU A 37 30.93 7.72 23.14
N THR A 38 30.80 7.97 24.45
CA THR A 38 30.59 6.89 25.43
C THR A 38 29.14 6.42 25.46
N VAL A 39 28.22 7.26 25.04
CA VAL A 39 26.76 6.96 24.94
C VAL A 39 26.43 6.21 23.64
N ASP A 40 26.93 6.71 22.51
CA ASP A 40 26.82 6.05 21.22
C ASP A 40 28.17 6.00 20.50
N ARG A 41 28.68 4.79 20.30
CA ARG A 41 29.96 4.50 19.65
C ARG A 41 29.85 4.15 18.18
N SER A 42 28.71 4.41 17.54
CA SER A 42 28.56 4.10 16.12
C SER A 42 29.55 4.93 15.27
N HIS A 43 30.21 4.26 14.36
CA HIS A 43 31.23 4.90 13.49
C HIS A 43 30.58 6.03 12.65
N GLU A 44 29.35 5.82 12.22
CA GLU A 44 28.59 6.79 11.43
C GLU A 44 28.33 8.09 12.20
N LEU A 45 28.01 7.99 13.49
CA LEU A 45 27.80 9.16 14.35
C LEU A 45 29.11 9.91 14.60
N CYS A 46 30.22 9.19 14.85
CA CYS A 46 31.53 9.79 14.98
C CYS A 46 31.92 10.62 13.76
N LEU A 47 31.78 10.04 12.57
CA LEU A 47 32.08 10.69 11.29
C LEU A 47 31.20 11.91 11.05
N ALA A 48 29.90 11.80 11.39
CA ALA A 48 28.96 12.90 11.26
C ALA A 48 29.29 14.05 12.22
N MET A 49 29.72 13.77 13.46
CA MET A 49 30.17 14.77 14.42
C MET A 49 31.42 15.48 13.95
N GLU A 50 32.42 14.75 13.42
CA GLU A 50 33.62 15.34 12.84
C GLU A 50 33.28 16.24 11.66
N THR A 51 32.42 15.78 10.76
CA THR A 51 31.94 16.58 9.61
C THR A 51 31.25 17.86 10.06
N ALA A 52 30.39 17.81 11.10
CA ALA A 52 29.73 18.99 11.64
C ALA A 52 30.74 19.98 12.26
N ARG A 53 31.80 19.50 12.91
CA ARG A 53 32.88 20.34 13.45
C ARG A 53 33.64 21.05 12.34
N GLU A 54 34.01 20.34 11.26
CA GLU A 54 34.81 20.90 10.16
C GLU A 54 33.95 21.81 9.27
N LYS A 55 32.80 21.31 8.77
CA LYS A 55 31.96 21.97 7.77
C LYS A 55 30.84 22.83 8.36
N GLY A 56 30.63 22.79 9.68
CA GLY A 56 29.62 23.55 10.39
C GLY A 56 28.27 22.86 10.52
N HIS A 57 27.97 21.88 9.67
CA HIS A 57 26.71 21.12 9.67
C HIS A 57 26.92 19.71 9.12
N SER A 58 26.16 18.74 9.64
CA SER A 58 26.11 17.37 9.16
C SER A 58 24.74 16.76 9.44
N GLN A 59 24.30 15.87 8.56
CA GLN A 59 23.10 15.07 8.73
C GLN A 59 23.43 13.58 8.66
N LEU A 60 22.78 12.81 9.51
CA LEU A 60 22.91 11.36 9.56
C LEU A 60 21.52 10.74 9.66
N ARG A 61 21.22 9.76 8.82
CA ARG A 61 20.05 8.90 8.99
C ARG A 61 20.45 7.59 9.61
N CYS A 62 19.74 7.16 10.62
CA CYS A 62 20.01 5.90 11.31
C CYS A 62 18.73 5.23 11.80
N GLN A 63 18.79 3.91 11.89
CA GLN A 63 17.72 3.13 12.48
C GLN A 63 18.04 2.82 13.95
N ARG A 64 17.10 3.13 14.83
CA ARG A 64 17.21 2.86 16.27
C ARG A 64 15.87 2.33 16.79
N ASN A 65 15.90 1.26 17.57
CA ASN A 65 14.70 0.66 18.20
C ASN A 65 13.55 0.39 17.23
N GLY A 66 13.86 0.01 15.97
CA GLY A 66 12.89 -0.27 14.92
C GLY A 66 12.26 0.98 14.28
N ARG A 67 12.78 2.17 14.58
CA ARG A 67 12.34 3.45 13.99
C ARG A 67 13.48 4.10 13.22
N GLU A 68 13.14 4.93 12.24
CA GLU A 68 14.07 5.73 11.46
C GLU A 68 14.21 7.12 12.06
N TYR A 69 15.45 7.53 12.29
CA TYR A 69 15.76 8.86 12.82
C TYR A 69 16.67 9.63 11.87
N GLN A 70 16.40 10.92 11.76
CA GLN A 70 17.32 11.89 11.18
C GLN A 70 18.00 12.65 12.31
N LEU A 71 19.31 12.59 12.36
CA LEU A 71 20.14 13.32 13.31
C LEU A 71 20.77 14.52 12.58
N ASP A 72 20.42 15.73 13.01
CA ASP A 72 20.97 16.98 12.48
C ASP A 72 21.96 17.54 13.48
N MET A 73 23.21 17.68 13.07
CA MET A 73 24.28 18.19 13.90
C MET A 73 24.76 19.53 13.36
N SER A 74 24.78 20.54 14.20
CA SER A 74 25.21 21.88 13.82
C SER A 74 26.20 22.42 14.84
N ARG A 75 27.32 23.01 14.34
CA ARG A 75 28.31 23.70 15.14
C ARG A 75 27.74 25.01 15.68
N ILE A 76 27.92 25.26 16.97
CA ILE A 76 27.59 26.52 17.62
C ILE A 76 28.86 27.38 17.66
N GLN A 77 28.75 28.63 17.20
CA GLN A 77 29.83 29.60 17.22
C GLN A 77 29.44 30.86 18.00
N SER A 78 30.38 31.41 18.73
CA SER A 78 30.28 32.71 19.42
C SER A 78 31.55 33.50 19.21
N GLY A 79 31.45 34.72 18.67
CA GLY A 79 32.63 35.56 18.43
C GLY A 79 33.63 34.99 17.40
N GLY A 80 33.24 34.02 16.57
CA GLY A 80 34.09 33.36 15.58
C GLY A 80 34.76 32.08 16.09
N GLU A 81 34.66 31.80 17.39
CA GLU A 81 35.16 30.57 17.99
C GLU A 81 34.07 29.53 18.14
N MET A 82 34.44 28.25 18.00
CA MET A 82 33.53 27.14 18.24
C MET A 82 33.23 27.02 19.74
N VAL A 83 31.97 27.01 20.12
CA VAL A 83 31.51 26.85 21.51
C VAL A 83 30.99 25.46 21.79
N GLY A 84 30.51 24.78 20.73
CA GLY A 84 29.98 23.44 20.89
C GLY A 84 29.21 22.95 19.67
N THR A 85 28.43 21.88 19.85
CA THR A 85 27.60 21.27 18.82
C THR A 85 26.21 21.03 19.38
N VAL A 86 25.17 21.36 18.59
CA VAL A 86 23.81 20.92 18.86
C VAL A 86 23.49 19.72 17.97
N LEU A 87 22.89 18.70 18.56
CA LEU A 87 22.35 17.55 17.87
C LEU A 87 20.84 17.52 18.08
N LEU A 88 20.11 17.54 16.99
CA LEU A 88 18.66 17.36 16.94
C LEU A 88 18.34 16.00 16.33
N ALA A 89 17.43 15.25 16.93
CA ALA A 89 16.99 13.97 16.45
C ALA A 89 15.50 14.01 16.15
N PHE A 90 15.14 13.75 14.89
CA PHE A 90 13.77 13.72 14.40
C PHE A 90 13.38 12.28 14.10
N ASP A 91 12.22 11.84 14.59
CA ASP A 91 11.59 10.58 14.17
C ASP A 91 11.01 10.81 12.78
N VAL A 92 11.61 10.19 11.77
CA VAL A 92 11.20 10.29 10.36
C VAL A 92 10.61 8.97 9.85
N THR A 93 10.22 8.08 10.75
CA THR A 93 9.74 6.74 10.41
C THR A 93 8.58 6.76 9.43
N GLU A 94 7.54 7.57 9.71
CA GLU A 94 6.36 7.67 8.84
C GLU A 94 6.73 8.30 7.49
N GLN A 95 7.58 9.34 7.50
CA GLN A 95 8.01 10.02 6.29
C GLN A 95 8.85 9.10 5.40
N GLU A 96 9.81 8.37 5.96
CA GLU A 96 10.64 7.42 5.22
C GLU A 96 9.82 6.24 4.68
N TYR A 97 8.85 5.76 5.45
CA TYR A 97 7.93 4.72 5.01
C TYR A 97 7.09 5.20 3.81
N ALA A 98 6.52 6.40 3.90
CA ALA A 98 5.74 6.99 2.81
C ALA A 98 6.60 7.21 1.55
N GLU A 99 7.84 7.72 1.71
CA GLU A 99 8.74 7.95 0.58
C GLU A 99 9.21 6.63 -0.06
N ARG A 100 9.52 5.61 0.74
CA ARG A 100 9.86 4.27 0.24
C ARG A 100 8.69 3.68 -0.56
N ASN A 101 7.48 3.72 0.00
CA ASN A 101 6.29 3.25 -0.70
C ASN A 101 6.06 3.99 -2.02
N ARG A 102 6.28 5.30 -2.06
CA ARG A 102 6.16 6.10 -3.29
C ARG A 102 7.20 5.71 -4.34
N ARG A 103 8.46 5.47 -3.93
CA ARG A 103 9.52 5.03 -4.85
C ARG A 103 9.23 3.63 -5.40
N GLU A 104 8.83 2.69 -4.53
CA GLU A 104 8.45 1.33 -4.92
C GLU A 104 7.24 1.34 -5.85
N PHE A 105 6.23 2.16 -5.57
CA PHE A 105 5.06 2.34 -6.43
C PHE A 105 5.48 2.82 -7.82
N THR A 106 6.30 3.87 -7.94
CA THR A 106 6.77 4.41 -9.23
C THR A 106 7.58 3.37 -10.02
N ALA A 107 8.46 2.63 -9.35
CA ALA A 107 9.25 1.56 -9.97
C ALA A 107 8.35 0.43 -10.49
N ASN A 108 7.37 0.00 -9.68
CA ASN A 108 6.43 -1.06 -10.05
C ASN A 108 5.51 -0.63 -11.20
N VAL A 109 4.98 0.60 -11.20
CA VAL A 109 4.22 1.17 -12.32
C VAL A 109 5.03 1.09 -13.63
N SER A 110 6.29 1.55 -13.58
CA SER A 110 7.16 1.54 -14.76
C SER A 110 7.38 0.13 -15.29
N HIS A 111 7.55 -0.84 -14.39
CA HIS A 111 7.76 -2.24 -14.75
C HIS A 111 6.48 -2.90 -15.33
N GLU A 112 5.33 -2.67 -14.67
CA GLU A 112 4.05 -3.26 -15.09
C GLU A 112 3.49 -2.64 -16.39
N LEU A 113 3.88 -1.41 -16.74
CA LEU A 113 3.58 -0.79 -18.04
C LEU A 113 4.53 -1.27 -19.14
N LYS A 114 5.82 -1.51 -18.84
CA LYS A 114 6.82 -1.90 -19.84
C LYS A 114 6.55 -3.29 -20.40
N THR A 115 6.10 -4.23 -19.58
CA THR A 115 5.88 -5.63 -19.99
C THR A 115 4.81 -5.76 -21.10
N PRO A 116 3.56 -5.27 -20.94
CA PRO A 116 2.54 -5.32 -21.99
C PRO A 116 2.96 -4.51 -23.22
N LEU A 117 3.60 -3.36 -23.04
CA LEU A 117 4.09 -2.55 -24.15
C LEU A 117 5.10 -3.32 -25.03
N GLN A 118 6.01 -4.07 -24.41
CA GLN A 118 6.95 -4.93 -25.13
C GLN A 118 6.24 -6.07 -25.89
N GLY A 119 5.16 -6.64 -25.31
CA GLY A 119 4.33 -7.63 -25.97
C GLY A 119 3.62 -7.07 -27.22
N ILE A 120 3.07 -5.86 -27.10
CA ILE A 120 2.42 -5.15 -28.22
C ILE A 120 3.44 -4.87 -29.34
N VAL A 121 4.58 -4.25 -28.99
CA VAL A 121 5.63 -3.89 -29.95
C VAL A 121 6.17 -5.14 -30.65
N GLY A 122 6.53 -6.19 -29.88
CA GLY A 122 7.04 -7.43 -30.46
C GLY A 122 6.05 -8.13 -31.38
N SER A 123 4.76 -8.17 -31.02
CA SER A 123 3.71 -8.72 -31.87
C SER A 123 3.53 -7.91 -33.16
N ALA A 124 3.56 -6.57 -33.05
CA ALA A 124 3.47 -5.68 -34.22
C ALA A 124 4.68 -5.82 -35.16
N GLU A 125 5.89 -5.90 -34.63
CA GLU A 125 7.13 -6.12 -35.42
C GLU A 125 7.11 -7.44 -36.16
N LEU A 126 6.64 -8.53 -35.52
CA LEU A 126 6.50 -9.84 -36.19
C LEU A 126 5.50 -9.81 -37.35
N ILE A 127 4.38 -9.09 -37.14
CA ILE A 127 3.39 -8.86 -38.21
C ILE A 127 4.01 -8.04 -39.35
N GLN A 128 4.65 -6.92 -39.02
CA GLN A 128 5.21 -5.99 -40.00
C GLN A 128 6.35 -6.63 -40.82
N SER A 129 7.17 -7.48 -40.23
CA SER A 129 8.26 -8.20 -40.92
C SER A 129 7.78 -9.37 -41.79
N GLY A 130 6.47 -9.67 -41.82
CA GLY A 130 5.90 -10.79 -42.59
C GLY A 130 6.25 -12.17 -42.03
N MET A 131 6.74 -12.25 -40.78
CA MET A 131 7.06 -13.52 -40.13
C MET A 131 5.83 -14.26 -39.61
N VAL A 132 4.70 -13.58 -39.51
CA VAL A 132 3.43 -14.16 -39.04
C VAL A 132 2.66 -14.70 -40.24
N LYS A 133 2.29 -15.98 -40.20
CA LYS A 133 1.46 -16.59 -41.24
C LYS A 133 0.05 -15.98 -41.21
N PRO A 134 -0.63 -15.90 -42.39
CA PRO A 134 -1.99 -15.35 -42.45
C PRO A 134 -2.98 -16.01 -41.46
N GLU A 135 -2.86 -17.30 -41.23
CA GLU A 135 -3.68 -18.10 -40.31
C GLU A 135 -3.48 -17.71 -38.82
N ASP A 136 -2.28 -17.24 -38.46
CA ASP A 136 -1.94 -16.81 -37.09
C ASP A 136 -2.23 -15.32 -36.85
N MET A 137 -2.50 -14.53 -37.88
CA MET A 137 -2.71 -13.08 -37.79
C MET A 137 -3.79 -12.70 -36.77
N PRO A 138 -4.97 -13.35 -36.70
CA PRO A 138 -5.99 -13.02 -35.72
C PRO A 138 -5.51 -13.20 -34.27
N ARG A 139 -4.64 -14.20 -34.02
CA ARG A 139 -4.07 -14.46 -32.69
C ARG A 139 -3.13 -13.34 -32.23
N PHE A 140 -2.26 -12.86 -33.14
CA PHE A 140 -1.34 -11.77 -32.84
C PHE A 140 -2.07 -10.42 -32.62
N VAL A 141 -3.07 -10.13 -33.45
CA VAL A 141 -3.93 -8.95 -33.29
C VAL A 141 -4.72 -9.04 -31.98
N GLY A 142 -5.27 -10.21 -31.65
CA GLY A 142 -5.91 -10.47 -30.37
C GLY A 142 -4.98 -10.22 -29.20
N HIS A 143 -3.75 -10.71 -29.24
CA HIS A 143 -2.74 -10.47 -28.20
C HIS A 143 -2.42 -8.97 -28.02
N ILE A 144 -2.29 -8.21 -29.13
CA ILE A 144 -2.08 -6.75 -29.07
C ILE A 144 -3.27 -6.08 -28.38
N HIS A 145 -4.50 -6.46 -28.75
CA HIS A 145 -5.71 -5.90 -28.17
C HIS A 145 -5.81 -6.19 -26.68
N ASP A 146 -5.52 -7.41 -26.25
CA ASP A 146 -5.62 -7.83 -24.84
C ASP A 146 -4.57 -7.10 -23.98
N GLU A 147 -3.34 -6.98 -24.45
CA GLU A 147 -2.28 -6.24 -23.75
C GLU A 147 -2.58 -4.73 -23.70
N ALA A 148 -3.13 -4.14 -24.76
CA ALA A 148 -3.57 -2.75 -24.76
C ALA A 148 -4.73 -2.51 -23.78
N SER A 149 -5.74 -3.39 -23.76
CA SER A 149 -6.86 -3.32 -22.82
C SER A 149 -6.40 -3.44 -21.37
N ARG A 150 -5.43 -4.33 -21.11
CA ARG A 150 -4.81 -4.46 -19.79
C ARG A 150 -4.07 -3.19 -19.37
N MET A 151 -3.36 -2.51 -20.29
CA MET A 151 -2.72 -1.23 -19.99
C MET A 151 -3.72 -0.15 -19.63
N VAL A 152 -4.85 -0.07 -20.33
CA VAL A 152 -5.93 0.89 -20.01
C VAL A 152 -6.43 0.67 -18.58
N THR A 153 -6.75 -0.57 -18.21
CA THR A 153 -7.18 -0.91 -16.84
C THR A 153 -6.11 -0.53 -15.81
N LEU A 154 -4.84 -0.81 -16.08
CA LEU A 154 -3.74 -0.47 -15.17
C LEU A 154 -3.63 1.05 -14.96
N VAL A 155 -3.72 1.85 -16.03
CA VAL A 155 -3.69 3.32 -15.95
C VAL A 155 -4.87 3.85 -15.15
N GLU A 156 -6.08 3.33 -15.37
CA GLU A 156 -7.27 3.69 -14.59
C GLU A 156 -7.09 3.38 -13.11
N ASP A 157 -6.58 2.20 -12.76
CA ASP A 157 -6.29 1.80 -11.38
C ASP A 157 -5.28 2.72 -10.71
N ILE A 158 -4.23 3.15 -11.44
CA ILE A 158 -3.22 4.10 -10.95
C ILE A 158 -3.84 5.47 -10.67
N ILE A 159 -4.65 6.00 -11.58
CA ILE A 159 -5.34 7.29 -11.41
C ILE A 159 -6.26 7.24 -10.18
N ARG A 160 -7.00 6.15 -10.00
CA ARG A 160 -7.88 5.95 -8.82
C ARG A 160 -7.11 5.94 -7.51
N LEU A 161 -5.99 5.21 -7.47
CA LEU A 161 -5.12 5.19 -6.28
C LEU A 161 -4.57 6.57 -5.97
N SER A 162 -4.13 7.35 -6.99
CA SER A 162 -3.64 8.71 -6.80
C SER A 162 -4.72 9.62 -6.20
N GLN A 163 -5.95 9.56 -6.70
CA GLN A 163 -7.08 10.33 -6.17
C GLN A 163 -7.42 9.97 -4.71
N LEU A 164 -7.32 8.69 -4.36
CA LEU A 164 -7.55 8.22 -2.99
C LEU A 164 -6.42 8.64 -2.03
N ASP A 165 -5.18 8.70 -2.50
CA ASP A 165 -4.02 9.14 -1.70
C ASP A 165 -4.02 10.65 -1.43
N GLU A 166 -4.47 11.46 -2.38
CA GLU A 166 -4.56 12.92 -2.23
C GLU A 166 -5.64 13.35 -1.24
N GLY A 167 -6.60 12.45 -0.94
CA GLY A 167 -7.64 12.71 0.06
C GLY A 167 -8.64 13.79 -0.36
N ASP A 168 -8.76 14.04 -1.67
CA ASP A 168 -9.70 15.01 -2.20
C ASP A 168 -11.13 14.70 -1.75
N ALA A 169 -11.85 15.73 -1.30
CA ALA A 169 -13.24 15.60 -0.90
C ALA A 169 -14.11 15.27 -2.12
N MET A 170 -14.56 14.03 -2.20
CA MET A 170 -15.49 13.58 -3.24
C MET A 170 -16.94 13.74 -2.77
N PRO A 171 -17.90 14.00 -3.69
CA PRO A 171 -19.30 14.06 -3.34
C PRO A 171 -19.79 12.75 -2.72
N THR A 172 -20.37 12.81 -1.53
CA THR A 172 -20.93 11.66 -0.84
C THR A 172 -22.45 11.68 -0.91
N GLU A 173 -23.05 10.51 -0.94
CA GLU A 173 -24.51 10.29 -0.92
C GLU A 173 -24.86 9.11 -0.02
N THR A 174 -26.13 8.95 0.31
CA THR A 174 -26.60 7.75 1.01
C THR A 174 -26.70 6.61 0.03
N VAL A 175 -25.94 5.54 0.24
CA VAL A 175 -25.81 4.39 -0.64
C VAL A 175 -26.26 3.14 0.08
N ASP A 176 -27.14 2.34 -0.53
CA ASP A 176 -27.49 1.02 -0.02
C ASP A 176 -26.52 -0.05 -0.54
N LEU A 177 -25.76 -0.65 0.38
CA LEU A 177 -24.77 -1.69 0.05
C LEU A 177 -25.41 -2.95 -0.57
N LEU A 178 -26.68 -3.26 -0.22
CA LEU A 178 -27.38 -4.40 -0.84
C LEU A 178 -27.64 -4.13 -2.32
N ALA A 179 -28.17 -2.94 -2.67
CA ALA A 179 -28.40 -2.57 -4.05
C ALA A 179 -27.13 -2.57 -4.90
N LEU A 180 -26.00 -2.03 -4.34
CA LEU A 180 -24.69 -2.08 -4.99
C LEU A 180 -24.16 -3.50 -5.16
N SER A 181 -24.37 -4.36 -4.17
CA SER A 181 -23.94 -5.77 -4.24
C SER A 181 -24.72 -6.53 -5.33
N GLN A 182 -26.01 -6.26 -5.45
CA GLN A 182 -26.86 -6.84 -6.51
C GLN A 182 -26.41 -6.38 -7.90
N GLU A 183 -26.09 -5.10 -8.06
CA GLU A 183 -25.54 -4.54 -9.29
C GLU A 183 -24.21 -5.19 -9.67
N ALA A 184 -23.27 -5.29 -8.74
CA ALA A 184 -21.95 -5.91 -8.96
C ALA A 184 -22.09 -7.40 -9.32
N VAL A 185 -22.93 -8.14 -8.60
CA VAL A 185 -23.22 -9.55 -8.87
C VAL A 185 -23.83 -9.73 -10.25
N THR A 186 -24.77 -8.87 -10.64
CA THR A 186 -25.37 -8.92 -11.98
C THR A 186 -24.34 -8.72 -13.08
N ASN A 187 -23.45 -7.75 -12.93
CA ASN A 187 -22.39 -7.44 -13.90
C ASN A 187 -21.32 -8.53 -14.00
N LEU A 188 -21.17 -9.36 -12.97
CA LEU A 188 -20.17 -10.43 -12.92
C LEU A 188 -20.73 -11.83 -13.26
N GLN A 189 -22.03 -11.98 -13.54
CA GLN A 189 -22.66 -13.28 -13.84
C GLN A 189 -21.99 -14.00 -15.01
N ASP A 190 -21.73 -13.28 -16.11
CA ASP A 190 -21.08 -13.85 -17.29
C ASP A 190 -19.64 -14.32 -17.00
N ALA A 191 -18.89 -13.57 -16.20
CA ALA A 191 -17.54 -13.93 -15.79
C ALA A 191 -17.57 -15.18 -14.88
N ALA A 192 -18.50 -15.24 -13.94
CA ALA A 192 -18.71 -16.38 -13.07
C ALA A 192 -19.12 -17.63 -13.86
N ALA A 193 -20.04 -17.50 -14.80
CA ALA A 193 -20.47 -18.60 -15.67
C ALA A 193 -19.31 -19.17 -16.51
N LYS A 194 -18.46 -18.32 -17.09
CA LYS A 194 -17.24 -18.73 -17.83
C LYS A 194 -16.28 -19.54 -16.97
N GLN A 195 -16.18 -19.22 -15.69
CA GLN A 195 -15.32 -19.91 -14.72
C GLN A 195 -16.04 -21.10 -14.03
N ARG A 196 -17.32 -21.35 -14.35
CA ARG A 196 -18.19 -22.34 -13.71
C ARG A 196 -18.29 -22.12 -12.19
N VAL A 197 -18.43 -20.86 -11.77
CA VAL A 197 -18.56 -20.46 -10.37
C VAL A 197 -19.99 -19.98 -10.13
N SER A 198 -20.65 -20.47 -9.08
CA SER A 198 -21.95 -19.96 -8.66
C SER A 198 -21.75 -18.65 -7.90
N LEU A 199 -22.48 -17.59 -8.29
CA LEU A 199 -22.39 -16.27 -7.66
C LEU A 199 -23.77 -15.88 -7.12
N SER A 200 -23.85 -15.54 -5.83
CA SER A 200 -25.09 -15.18 -5.14
C SER A 200 -24.90 -14.01 -4.19
N VAL A 201 -25.99 -13.25 -3.98
CA VAL A 201 -26.07 -12.17 -3.00
C VAL A 201 -27.30 -12.36 -2.12
N ASP A 202 -27.12 -12.14 -0.81
CA ASP A 202 -28.16 -12.26 0.21
C ASP A 202 -27.97 -11.18 1.28
N GLY A 203 -29.05 -10.80 1.96
CA GLY A 203 -28.97 -9.86 3.07
C GLY A 203 -30.11 -8.87 3.10
N GLY A 204 -29.90 -7.78 3.86
CA GLY A 204 -30.87 -6.72 4.10
C GLY A 204 -30.34 -5.34 3.69
N HIS A 205 -31.22 -4.36 3.73
CA HIS A 205 -30.88 -2.94 3.55
C HIS A 205 -29.77 -2.50 4.48
N ALA A 206 -28.71 -1.91 3.94
CA ALA A 206 -27.53 -1.51 4.70
C ALA A 206 -27.01 -0.15 4.18
N PRO A 207 -27.61 0.96 4.65
CA PRO A 207 -27.27 2.29 4.20
C PRO A 207 -25.93 2.76 4.79
N VAL A 208 -25.12 3.40 3.95
CA VAL A 208 -23.87 4.08 4.32
C VAL A 208 -23.80 5.45 3.65
N ILE A 209 -23.12 6.41 4.26
CA ILE A 209 -22.79 7.68 3.60
C ILE A 209 -21.44 7.50 2.92
N GLY A 210 -21.39 7.69 1.59
CA GLY A 210 -20.15 7.51 0.87
C GLY A 210 -20.21 7.83 -0.62
N VAL A 211 -19.09 7.64 -1.27
CA VAL A 211 -18.95 7.80 -2.72
C VAL A 211 -19.40 6.52 -3.42
N ARG A 212 -20.60 6.54 -4.03
CA ARG A 212 -21.23 5.37 -4.64
C ARG A 212 -20.29 4.58 -5.55
N ARG A 213 -19.53 5.30 -6.38
CA ARG A 213 -18.58 4.67 -7.31
C ARG A 213 -17.50 3.87 -6.58
N LEU A 214 -16.89 4.44 -5.54
CA LEU A 214 -15.83 3.76 -4.77
C LEU A 214 -16.37 2.53 -4.02
N LEU A 215 -17.56 2.65 -3.43
CA LEU A 215 -18.22 1.53 -2.74
C LEU A 215 -18.57 0.40 -3.72
N TYR A 216 -19.04 0.73 -4.94
CA TYR A 216 -19.26 -0.24 -6.00
C TYR A 216 -17.96 -0.95 -6.38
N GLU A 217 -16.88 -0.21 -6.62
CA GLU A 217 -15.57 -0.76 -6.98
C GLU A 217 -15.00 -1.69 -5.90
N VAL A 218 -15.22 -1.37 -4.63
CA VAL A 218 -14.85 -2.24 -3.51
C VAL A 218 -15.54 -3.61 -3.63
N ILE A 219 -16.86 -3.61 -3.80
CA ILE A 219 -17.64 -4.85 -3.89
C ILE A 219 -17.26 -5.61 -5.17
N PHE A 220 -17.18 -4.91 -6.30
CA PHE A 220 -16.80 -5.48 -7.59
C PHE A 220 -15.43 -6.17 -7.55
N ASN A 221 -14.41 -5.48 -7.04
CA ASN A 221 -13.05 -6.04 -6.94
C ASN A 221 -12.98 -7.28 -6.05
N LEU A 222 -13.73 -7.31 -4.94
CA LEU A 222 -13.79 -8.48 -4.08
C LEU A 222 -14.45 -9.67 -4.78
N CYS A 223 -15.59 -9.44 -5.45
CA CYS A 223 -16.30 -10.48 -6.17
C CYS A 223 -15.49 -10.99 -7.39
N ASP A 224 -14.87 -10.09 -8.15
CA ASP A 224 -14.02 -10.45 -9.30
C ASP A 224 -12.82 -11.31 -8.87
N ASN A 225 -12.14 -10.93 -7.77
CA ASN A 225 -11.08 -11.77 -7.21
C ASN A 225 -11.60 -13.13 -6.73
N ALA A 226 -12.74 -13.17 -6.05
CA ALA A 226 -13.36 -14.40 -5.58
C ALA A 226 -13.74 -15.36 -6.73
N ILE A 227 -14.10 -14.82 -7.88
CA ILE A 227 -14.35 -15.60 -9.11
C ILE A 227 -13.04 -16.06 -9.75
N LYS A 228 -12.07 -15.14 -9.94
CA LYS A 228 -10.78 -15.42 -10.60
C LYS A 228 -9.94 -16.49 -9.91
N TYR A 229 -9.97 -16.50 -8.58
CA TYR A 229 -9.19 -17.42 -7.77
C TYR A 229 -10.01 -18.58 -7.22
N ASN A 230 -11.21 -18.81 -7.79
CA ASN A 230 -12.04 -19.95 -7.42
C ASN A 230 -11.59 -21.25 -8.09
N VAL A 231 -12.15 -22.33 -7.60
CA VAL A 231 -12.05 -23.64 -8.25
C VAL A 231 -13.27 -23.87 -9.17
N PRO A 232 -13.15 -24.68 -10.23
CA PRO A 232 -14.32 -25.09 -11.05
C PRO A 232 -15.42 -25.67 -10.16
N ASP A 233 -16.68 -25.31 -10.48
CA ASP A 233 -17.87 -25.70 -9.74
C ASP A 233 -17.93 -25.18 -8.28
N GLY A 234 -17.10 -24.17 -7.98
CA GLY A 234 -17.08 -23.48 -6.70
C GLY A 234 -18.19 -22.42 -6.57
N ALA A 235 -18.15 -21.69 -5.45
CA ALA A 235 -19.16 -20.72 -5.09
C ALA A 235 -18.55 -19.40 -4.60
N VAL A 236 -19.23 -18.29 -4.89
CA VAL A 236 -19.01 -16.98 -4.28
C VAL A 236 -20.33 -16.50 -3.68
N LYS A 237 -20.32 -16.17 -2.41
CA LYS A 237 -21.46 -15.65 -1.68
C LYS A 237 -21.16 -14.26 -1.13
N VAL A 238 -22.02 -13.29 -1.49
CA VAL A 238 -22.01 -11.95 -0.94
C VAL A 238 -23.13 -11.84 0.11
N GLN A 239 -22.77 -11.45 1.33
CA GLN A 239 -23.72 -11.24 2.43
C GLN A 239 -23.67 -9.80 2.89
N VAL A 240 -24.84 -9.16 2.98
CA VAL A 240 -24.98 -7.76 3.40
C VAL A 240 -25.82 -7.70 4.67
N SER A 241 -25.34 -6.98 5.68
CA SER A 241 -26.08 -6.77 6.93
C SER A 241 -25.85 -5.38 7.50
N SER A 242 -26.82 -4.90 8.28
CA SER A 242 -26.69 -3.66 9.03
C SER A 242 -27.15 -3.92 10.46
N GLU A 243 -26.22 -3.83 11.42
CA GLU A 243 -26.48 -4.11 12.84
C GLU A 243 -25.69 -3.14 13.72
N ASN A 244 -26.30 -2.70 14.81
CA ASN A 244 -25.64 -1.88 15.84
C ASN A 244 -24.94 -0.62 15.30
N GLY A 245 -25.52 0.06 14.31
CA GLY A 245 -24.94 1.26 13.70
C GLY A 245 -23.76 0.97 12.75
N THR A 246 -23.61 -0.28 12.30
CA THR A 246 -22.55 -0.70 11.39
C THR A 246 -23.17 -1.47 10.22
N SER A 247 -22.90 -1.03 9.01
CA SER A 247 -23.24 -1.74 7.77
C SER A 247 -22.06 -2.57 7.30
N SER A 248 -22.26 -3.80 6.86
CA SER A 248 -21.19 -4.70 6.45
C SER A 248 -21.50 -5.46 5.16
N VAL A 249 -20.44 -5.70 4.37
CA VAL A 249 -20.45 -6.62 3.23
C VAL A 249 -19.43 -7.71 3.51
N THR A 250 -19.82 -8.95 3.34
CA THR A 250 -18.93 -10.12 3.45
C THR A 250 -18.94 -10.87 2.14
N VAL A 251 -17.78 -11.01 1.50
CA VAL A 251 -17.59 -11.84 0.31
C VAL A 251 -16.85 -13.10 0.74
N SER A 252 -17.45 -14.26 0.47
CA SER A 252 -16.91 -15.57 0.79
C SER A 252 -16.80 -16.41 -0.48
N ASP A 253 -15.66 -17.06 -0.69
CA ASP A 253 -15.42 -17.94 -1.82
C ASP A 253 -14.93 -19.33 -1.34
N THR A 254 -15.08 -20.32 -2.20
CA THR A 254 -14.57 -21.68 -2.02
C THR A 254 -13.30 -21.94 -2.83
N GLY A 255 -12.54 -20.90 -3.13
CA GLY A 255 -11.38 -20.94 -4.00
C GLY A 255 -10.12 -21.53 -3.36
N ILE A 256 -8.99 -21.24 -3.99
CA ILE A 256 -7.68 -21.80 -3.60
C ILE A 256 -7.21 -21.35 -2.21
N GLY A 257 -7.81 -20.30 -1.66
CA GLY A 257 -7.38 -19.71 -0.39
C GLY A 257 -6.02 -19.01 -0.46
N ILE A 258 -5.60 -18.41 0.66
CA ILE A 258 -4.39 -17.60 0.80
C ILE A 258 -3.57 -18.14 1.98
N ALA A 259 -2.31 -18.47 1.75
CA ALA A 259 -1.40 -18.91 2.79
C ALA A 259 -1.13 -17.79 3.83
N PRO A 260 -0.94 -18.13 5.11
CA PRO A 260 -0.82 -17.15 6.20
C PRO A 260 0.24 -16.07 5.96
N GLU A 261 1.39 -16.43 5.36
CA GLU A 261 2.48 -15.52 5.06
C GLU A 261 2.13 -14.44 4.03
N HIS A 262 1.06 -14.64 3.24
CA HIS A 262 0.60 -13.69 2.22
C HIS A 262 -0.56 -12.82 2.68
N GLN A 263 -1.32 -13.24 3.72
CA GLN A 263 -2.57 -12.57 4.12
C GLN A 263 -2.40 -11.12 4.54
N SER A 264 -1.30 -10.76 5.20
CA SER A 264 -0.99 -9.38 5.56
C SER A 264 -0.61 -8.52 4.34
N ARG A 265 -0.11 -9.16 3.28
CA ARG A 265 0.50 -8.50 2.13
C ARG A 265 -0.43 -8.38 0.92
N VAL A 266 -1.51 -9.14 0.84
CA VAL A 266 -2.41 -9.10 -0.34
C VAL A 266 -3.07 -7.75 -0.58
N PHE A 267 -3.05 -6.85 0.40
CA PHE A 267 -3.52 -5.46 0.29
C PHE A 267 -2.40 -4.47 -0.08
N GLU A 268 -1.14 -4.93 -0.23
CA GLU A 268 -0.05 -4.10 -0.72
C GLU A 268 -0.21 -3.86 -2.23
N ARG A 269 0.24 -2.71 -2.72
CA ARG A 269 0.19 -2.34 -4.15
C ARG A 269 1.09 -3.27 -4.97
N PHE A 270 0.59 -3.76 -6.11
CA PHE A 270 1.28 -4.69 -7.01
C PHE A 270 1.66 -6.04 -6.41
N TYR A 271 1.19 -6.34 -5.18
CA TYR A 271 1.47 -7.61 -4.56
C TYR A 271 0.67 -8.73 -5.22
N ARG A 272 1.33 -9.85 -5.48
CA ARG A 272 0.75 -11.06 -6.08
C ARG A 272 1.45 -12.27 -5.48
N VAL A 273 0.67 -13.26 -5.05
CA VAL A 273 1.20 -14.51 -4.46
C VAL A 273 2.00 -15.28 -5.49
N ASP A 274 1.52 -15.35 -6.74
CA ASP A 274 2.19 -16.02 -7.85
C ASP A 274 2.20 -15.14 -9.10
N LYS A 275 3.40 -14.73 -9.54
CA LYS A 275 3.60 -13.91 -10.73
C LYS A 275 3.41 -14.69 -12.04
N SER A 276 3.53 -16.03 -12.03
CA SER A 276 3.47 -16.86 -13.23
C SER A 276 2.04 -17.23 -13.63
N HIS A 277 1.22 -17.67 -12.70
CA HIS A 277 -0.18 -18.01 -12.97
C HIS A 277 -1.08 -16.77 -13.16
N SER A 278 -0.73 -15.68 -12.56
CA SER A 278 -1.52 -14.44 -12.60
C SER A 278 -1.37 -13.64 -13.91
N LYS A 279 -0.40 -13.97 -14.79
CA LYS A 279 -0.37 -13.44 -16.18
C LYS A 279 -1.55 -13.94 -16.99
N ALA A 280 -1.98 -15.18 -16.78
CA ALA A 280 -3.14 -15.75 -17.45
C ALA A 280 -4.48 -15.17 -16.93
N SER A 281 -4.55 -14.74 -15.67
CA SER A 281 -5.77 -14.17 -15.06
C SER A 281 -5.90 -12.64 -15.21
N GLY A 282 -4.93 -11.94 -15.81
CA GLY A 282 -5.03 -10.51 -16.19
C GLY A 282 -5.06 -9.51 -15.02
N GLY A 283 -4.76 -9.90 -13.79
CA GLY A 283 -4.81 -9.00 -12.63
C GLY A 283 -3.68 -7.98 -12.61
N THR A 284 -3.97 -6.71 -12.25
CA THR A 284 -3.00 -5.62 -12.09
C THR A 284 -2.23 -5.68 -10.76
N GLY A 285 -2.75 -6.41 -9.77
CA GLY A 285 -2.23 -6.39 -8.39
C GLY A 285 -2.61 -5.12 -7.62
N LEU A 286 -3.49 -4.29 -8.18
CA LEU A 286 -3.96 -3.05 -7.55
C LEU A 286 -5.35 -3.18 -6.94
N GLY A 287 -6.18 -4.12 -7.37
CA GLY A 287 -7.58 -4.23 -6.96
C GLY A 287 -7.79 -4.28 -5.45
N LEU A 288 -7.07 -5.15 -4.72
CA LEU A 288 -7.20 -5.22 -3.25
C LEU A 288 -6.59 -4.00 -2.54
N SER A 289 -5.58 -3.37 -3.11
CA SER A 289 -5.07 -2.11 -2.55
C SER A 289 -6.06 -0.96 -2.74
N ILE A 290 -6.77 -0.90 -3.88
CA ILE A 290 -7.88 0.04 -4.10
C ILE A 290 -9.01 -0.22 -3.08
N VAL A 291 -9.37 -1.49 -2.85
CA VAL A 291 -10.35 -1.86 -1.81
C VAL A 291 -9.93 -1.29 -0.46
N LYS A 292 -8.67 -1.50 -0.04
CA LYS A 292 -8.17 -1.01 1.25
C LYS A 292 -8.27 0.52 1.36
N HIS A 293 -7.78 1.27 0.36
CA HIS A 293 -7.81 2.73 0.39
C HIS A 293 -9.24 3.28 0.33
N ALA A 294 -10.12 2.70 -0.50
CA ALA A 294 -11.51 3.09 -0.58
C ALA A 294 -12.27 2.83 0.74
N VAL A 295 -12.02 1.69 1.39
CA VAL A 295 -12.62 1.39 2.71
C VAL A 295 -12.10 2.37 3.77
N GLN A 296 -10.81 2.67 3.80
CA GLN A 296 -10.21 3.66 4.71
C GLN A 296 -10.76 5.08 4.47
N TYR A 297 -10.94 5.48 3.21
CA TYR A 297 -11.58 6.75 2.85
C TYR A 297 -12.99 6.90 3.44
N HIS A 298 -13.73 5.79 3.56
CA HIS A 298 -15.06 5.74 4.18
C HIS A 298 -15.04 5.40 5.68
N HIS A 299 -13.88 5.49 6.34
CA HIS A 299 -13.70 5.17 7.77
C HIS A 299 -14.14 3.75 8.13
N GLY A 300 -14.04 2.82 7.20
CA GLY A 300 -14.36 1.42 7.37
C GLY A 300 -13.18 0.56 7.86
N ASP A 301 -13.47 -0.70 8.17
CA ASP A 301 -12.48 -1.72 8.54
C ASP A 301 -12.58 -2.93 7.61
N ILE A 302 -11.44 -3.63 7.40
CA ILE A 302 -11.34 -4.83 6.57
C ILE A 302 -10.80 -5.97 7.42
N ARG A 303 -11.49 -7.12 7.35
CA ARG A 303 -11.01 -8.36 7.95
C ARG A 303 -10.96 -9.46 6.89
N LEU A 304 -9.81 -10.13 6.82
CA LEU A 304 -9.57 -11.26 5.93
C LEU A 304 -9.34 -12.50 6.78
N THR A 305 -10.02 -13.57 6.40
CA THR A 305 -9.81 -14.92 6.94
C THR A 305 -9.71 -15.88 5.76
N SER A 306 -8.63 -16.62 5.66
CA SER A 306 -8.42 -17.55 4.54
C SER A 306 -7.59 -18.75 4.98
N LYS A 307 -7.82 -19.87 4.31
CA LYS A 307 -7.03 -21.07 4.49
C LYS A 307 -6.82 -21.76 3.14
N PRO A 308 -5.59 -22.16 2.81
CA PRO A 308 -5.30 -22.85 1.55
C PRO A 308 -6.21 -24.08 1.35
N GLY A 309 -6.86 -24.13 0.18
CA GLY A 309 -7.79 -25.17 -0.20
C GLY A 309 -9.20 -25.09 0.41
N GLU A 310 -9.48 -24.12 1.29
CA GLU A 310 -10.80 -23.93 1.91
C GLU A 310 -11.50 -22.63 1.47
N GLY A 311 -10.77 -21.74 0.74
CA GLY A 311 -11.30 -20.48 0.24
C GLY A 311 -10.95 -19.28 1.11
N THR A 312 -11.60 -18.14 0.82
CA THR A 312 -11.34 -16.86 1.46
C THR A 312 -12.64 -16.18 1.87
N VAL A 313 -12.61 -15.52 3.02
CA VAL A 313 -13.69 -14.66 3.51
C VAL A 313 -13.10 -13.27 3.76
N ILE A 314 -13.63 -12.26 3.06
CA ILE A 314 -13.29 -10.86 3.31
C ILE A 314 -14.55 -10.13 3.77
N ARG A 315 -14.48 -9.58 4.97
CA ARG A 315 -15.54 -8.77 5.55
C ARG A 315 -15.10 -7.31 5.62
N ILE A 316 -15.95 -6.43 5.10
CA ILE A 316 -15.80 -4.98 5.20
C ILE A 316 -16.92 -4.42 6.06
N THR A 317 -16.59 -3.44 6.89
CA THR A 317 -17.57 -2.77 7.75
C THR A 317 -17.45 -1.28 7.59
N PHE A 318 -18.58 -0.58 7.59
CA PHE A 318 -18.68 0.87 7.52
C PHE A 318 -19.58 1.40 8.64
N PRO A 319 -19.37 2.64 9.11
CA PRO A 319 -20.37 3.31 9.91
C PRO A 319 -21.69 3.38 9.13
N ALA A 320 -22.79 2.94 9.74
CA ALA A 320 -24.10 3.05 9.10
C ALA A 320 -24.52 4.53 9.01
N ALA A 321 -25.23 4.88 7.92
CA ALA A 321 -25.90 6.17 7.85
C ALA A 321 -26.92 6.27 9.01
N ALA A 322 -26.89 7.38 9.76
CA ALA A 322 -27.95 7.65 10.72
C ALA A 322 -29.29 7.70 10.00
N GLN A 323 -30.27 6.96 10.50
CA GLN A 323 -31.63 6.96 9.97
C GLN A 323 -32.31 8.30 10.25
#